data_a0f340555b56ec4913a285caad627efa
#
_entry.id   a0f340555b56ec4913a285caad627efa
#
_cell.length_a   1.000
_cell.length_b   1.000
_cell.length_c   1.000
_cell.angle_alpha   90.00
_cell.angle_beta   90.00
_cell.angle_gamma   90.00
#
_symmetry.space_group_name_H-M   'P 1'
#
loop_
_entity.id
_entity.type
_entity.pdbx_description
1 polymer ?
#
loop_
_entity_poly.entity_id
_entity_poly.type
_entity_poly.pdbx_seq_one_letter_code
_entity_poly.pdbx_strand_id
1 'polypeptide(L)'
;MKKLCAVSAMLLFVLPFCFAQNFLPKGTYRSPFENGMSAISKGGGIRGQRFLTPIIGYENYVVPGNRNANAALLGLDFMYRRNSGFTVWFNNALILGNAIYTTRIYGYYYDYDIRDGGFVFGWTGEFLLGYSKTAGRHQFDFGAGLQTAFGFGDALLAEFAAFAFRFDYACFFNGKVGITACITDGLGYGVIGSYPDFINAFSIKLGPVFKL
;
A
#
# COMPACT_ATOMS: atom_id res chain seq x y z
N MET A 1 -12.46 16.22 14.43
CA MET A 1 -11.94 15.54 13.25
C MET A 1 -10.42 15.65 13.11
N LYS A 2 -9.78 16.83 13.16
CA LYS A 2 -8.30 16.98 12.99
C LYS A 2 -7.44 16.13 13.95
N LYS A 3 -7.89 15.85 15.19
CA LYS A 3 -7.14 15.00 16.14
C LYS A 3 -7.26 13.50 15.85
N LEU A 4 -8.34 13.05 15.22
CA LEU A 4 -8.53 11.64 14.85
C LEU A 4 -7.62 11.25 13.68
N CYS A 5 -7.49 12.13 12.69
CA CYS A 5 -6.62 11.93 11.52
C CYS A 5 -5.14 11.79 11.91
N ALA A 6 -4.66 12.64 12.85
CA ALA A 6 -3.28 12.56 13.32
C ALA A 6 -2.98 11.24 14.04
N VAL A 7 -3.92 10.72 14.82
CA VAL A 7 -3.79 9.43 15.53
C VAL A 7 -3.82 8.26 14.53
N SER A 8 -4.69 8.30 13.54
CA SER A 8 -4.76 7.26 12.50
C SER A 8 -3.51 7.22 11.64
N ALA A 9 -2.98 8.38 11.22
CA ALA A 9 -1.72 8.48 10.48
C ALA A 9 -0.54 7.96 11.33
N MET A 10 -0.49 8.31 12.61
CA MET A 10 0.58 7.87 13.51
C MET A 10 0.52 6.35 13.76
N LEU A 11 -0.67 5.78 13.92
CA LEU A 11 -0.87 4.32 14.04
C LEU A 11 -0.46 3.58 12.76
N LEU A 12 -0.78 4.10 11.59
CA LEU A 12 -0.42 3.50 10.29
C LEU A 12 1.09 3.56 10.00
N PHE A 13 1.79 4.58 10.50
CA PHE A 13 3.25 4.66 10.40
C PHE A 13 3.97 3.78 11.45
N VAL A 14 3.46 3.73 12.67
CA VAL A 14 4.09 3.01 13.78
C VAL A 14 3.84 1.51 13.72
N LEU A 15 2.63 1.08 13.32
CA LEU A 15 2.28 -0.34 13.23
C LEU A 15 3.21 -1.14 12.29
N PRO A 16 3.50 -0.71 11.04
CA PRO A 16 4.43 -1.45 10.18
C PRO A 16 5.84 -1.53 10.76
N PHE A 17 6.30 -0.46 11.44
CA PHE A 17 7.62 -0.45 12.09
C PHE A 17 7.69 -1.38 13.29
N CYS A 18 6.65 -1.41 14.12
CA CYS A 18 6.55 -2.33 15.26
C CYS A 18 6.40 -3.78 14.80
N PHE A 19 5.61 -4.04 13.75
CA PHE A 19 5.51 -5.36 13.14
C PHE A 19 6.84 -5.79 12.52
N ALA A 20 7.51 -4.93 11.76
CA ALA A 20 8.80 -5.24 11.16
C ALA A 20 9.87 -5.56 12.22
N GLN A 21 9.90 -4.84 13.34
CA GLN A 21 10.84 -5.12 14.45
C GLN A 21 10.55 -6.44 15.16
N ASN A 22 9.29 -6.84 15.30
CA ASN A 22 8.91 -8.09 15.94
C ASN A 22 9.08 -9.31 15.02
N PHE A 23 9.11 -9.11 13.71
CA PHE A 23 9.41 -10.16 12.72
C PHE A 23 10.90 -10.30 12.40
N LEU A 24 11.75 -9.37 12.83
CA LEU A 24 13.20 -9.53 12.74
C LEU A 24 13.64 -10.53 13.81
N PRO A 25 14.33 -11.62 13.46
CA PRO A 25 14.90 -12.51 14.47
C PRO A 25 15.97 -11.74 15.24
N LYS A 26 15.61 -11.29 16.44
CA LYS A 26 16.62 -10.85 17.40
C LYS A 26 17.46 -12.06 17.73
N GLY A 27 18.77 -11.97 17.47
CA GLY A 27 19.70 -13.02 17.81
C GLY A 27 19.53 -13.42 19.28
N THR A 28 19.47 -14.73 19.50
CA THR A 28 19.71 -15.41 20.79
C THR A 28 18.86 -15.02 22.00
N TYR A 29 17.58 -14.66 21.85
CA TYR A 29 16.67 -14.69 22.98
C TYR A 29 16.03 -16.09 23.09
N ARG A 30 16.58 -16.95 23.98
CA ARG A 30 15.94 -18.22 24.35
C ARG A 30 14.74 -17.89 25.24
N SER A 31 13.55 -17.97 24.70
CA SER A 31 12.30 -17.88 25.45
C SER A 31 12.17 -19.09 26.39
N PRO A 32 11.67 -18.91 27.64
CA PRO A 32 11.36 -20.04 28.53
C PRO A 32 10.35 -21.04 27.96
N PHE A 33 9.63 -20.69 26.91
CA PHE A 33 8.69 -21.55 26.19
C PHE A 33 9.37 -22.48 25.16
N GLU A 34 10.69 -22.36 24.91
CA GLU A 34 11.39 -23.19 23.93
C GLU A 34 11.43 -24.67 24.29
N ASN A 35 11.38 -25.02 25.57
CA ASN A 35 11.45 -26.43 26.01
C ASN A 35 10.18 -27.24 25.70
N GLY A 36 9.02 -26.57 25.49
CA GLY A 36 7.77 -27.22 25.07
C GLY A 36 7.61 -27.29 23.55
N MET A 37 8.25 -26.38 22.82
CA MET A 37 8.16 -26.28 21.36
C MET A 37 9.28 -27.00 20.61
N SER A 38 10.32 -27.47 21.29
CA SER A 38 11.47 -28.15 20.66
C SER A 38 11.09 -29.47 19.98
N ALA A 39 9.99 -30.10 20.42
CA ALA A 39 9.46 -31.29 19.76
C ALA A 39 8.72 -30.98 18.45
N ILE A 40 8.17 -29.76 18.31
CA ILE A 40 7.46 -29.32 17.11
C ILE A 40 8.44 -28.67 16.10
N SER A 41 9.60 -28.18 16.57
CA SER A 41 10.56 -27.46 15.73
C SER A 41 11.52 -28.35 14.95
N LYS A 42 11.59 -29.64 15.21
CA LYS A 42 12.43 -30.57 14.42
C LYS A 42 11.96 -30.80 12.99
N GLY A 43 10.79 -30.26 12.59
CA GLY A 43 10.24 -30.45 11.24
C GLY A 43 9.84 -29.18 10.46
N GLY A 44 9.82 -27.99 11.03
CA GLY A 44 9.21 -26.90 10.31
C GLY A 44 9.39 -25.53 10.93
N GLY A 45 10.62 -25.05 11.06
CA GLY A 45 10.83 -23.62 11.26
C GLY A 45 10.05 -22.87 10.18
N ILE A 46 9.34 -21.78 10.55
CA ILE A 46 8.64 -20.90 9.61
C ILE A 46 9.71 -20.26 8.70
N ARG A 47 10.16 -21.06 7.72
CA ARG A 47 11.13 -20.60 6.72
C ARG A 47 10.34 -19.79 5.71
N GLY A 48 10.58 -18.51 5.68
CA GLY A 48 10.05 -17.59 4.72
C GLY A 48 11.18 -16.83 4.04
N GLN A 49 10.83 -16.19 2.95
CA GLN A 49 11.69 -15.29 2.20
C GLN A 49 11.17 -13.87 2.41
N ARG A 50 12.08 -12.93 2.52
CA ARG A 50 11.77 -11.51 2.65
C ARG A 50 12.26 -10.79 1.42
N PHE A 51 11.48 -9.83 0.99
CA PHE A 51 11.81 -9.02 -0.18
C PHE A 51 11.61 -7.56 0.16
N LEU A 52 12.50 -6.73 -0.34
CA LEU A 52 12.42 -5.29 -0.26
C LEU A 52 12.46 -4.73 -1.69
N THR A 53 11.55 -3.84 -1.98
CA THR A 53 11.42 -3.22 -3.29
C THR A 53 11.27 -1.72 -3.13
N PRO A 54 12.31 -0.92 -3.41
CA PRO A 54 12.11 0.50 -3.71
C PRO A 54 11.23 0.62 -4.93
N ILE A 55 10.17 1.41 -4.84
CA ILE A 55 9.17 1.55 -5.91
C ILE A 55 9.07 2.98 -6.39
N ILE A 56 8.91 3.09 -7.70
CA ILE A 56 8.37 4.27 -8.36
C ILE A 56 7.09 3.86 -9.08
N GLY A 57 6.14 4.75 -9.18
CA GLY A 57 4.88 4.39 -9.82
C GLY A 57 3.98 5.58 -10.10
N TYR A 58 2.80 5.23 -10.53
CA TYR A 58 1.70 6.14 -10.80
C TYR A 58 0.44 5.60 -10.16
N GLU A 59 -0.34 6.48 -9.58
CA GLU A 59 -1.64 6.16 -8.98
C GLU A 59 -2.69 7.15 -9.47
N ASN A 60 -3.85 6.61 -9.83
CA ASN A 60 -4.99 7.37 -10.28
C ASN A 60 -6.18 7.08 -9.36
N TYR A 61 -6.77 8.13 -8.83
CA TYR A 61 -8.00 8.07 -8.04
C TYR A 61 -9.14 8.62 -8.86
N VAL A 62 -10.13 7.79 -9.14
CA VAL A 62 -11.31 8.13 -9.93
C VAL A 62 -12.52 8.17 -9.03
N VAL A 63 -13.24 9.28 -9.08
CA VAL A 63 -14.49 9.49 -8.34
C VAL A 63 -15.61 9.81 -9.34
N PRO A 64 -16.84 9.33 -9.13
CA PRO A 64 -17.97 9.73 -9.94
C PRO A 64 -18.12 11.26 -10.03
N GLY A 65 -18.58 11.77 -11.16
CA GLY A 65 -18.82 13.20 -11.35
C GLY A 65 -17.60 14.02 -11.79
N ASN A 66 -16.69 13.43 -12.58
CA ASN A 66 -15.52 14.11 -13.16
C ASN A 66 -14.49 14.62 -12.14
N ARG A 67 -14.42 13.97 -10.99
CA ARG A 67 -13.41 14.23 -9.98
C ARG A 67 -12.33 13.15 -10.09
N ASN A 68 -11.07 13.54 -10.15
CA ASN A 68 -9.96 12.61 -10.17
C ASN A 68 -8.71 13.21 -9.50
N ALA A 69 -7.83 12.34 -9.04
CA ALA A 69 -6.50 12.73 -8.65
C ALA A 69 -5.49 11.80 -9.31
N ASN A 70 -4.37 12.38 -9.72
CA ASN A 70 -3.29 11.68 -10.39
C ASN A 70 -2.00 11.95 -9.64
N ALA A 71 -1.26 10.93 -9.30
CA ALA A 71 -0.06 11.07 -8.50
C ALA A 71 1.08 10.17 -8.98
N ALA A 72 2.28 10.68 -8.92
CA ALA A 72 3.49 9.88 -8.91
C ALA A 72 3.69 9.29 -7.51
N LEU A 73 4.19 8.06 -7.46
CA LEU A 73 4.51 7.33 -6.25
C LEU A 73 6.01 7.17 -6.11
N LEU A 74 6.51 7.35 -4.90
CA LEU A 74 7.88 7.03 -4.51
C LEU A 74 7.87 6.36 -3.14
N GLY A 75 8.31 5.11 -3.04
CA GLY A 75 8.16 4.40 -1.78
C GLY A 75 8.97 3.12 -1.65
N LEU A 76 8.57 2.35 -0.65
CA LEU A 76 9.14 1.06 -0.31
C LEU A 76 8.02 0.04 -0.18
N ASP A 77 8.22 -1.12 -0.78
CA ASP A 77 7.38 -2.28 -0.65
C ASP A 77 8.15 -3.38 0.06
N PHE A 78 7.57 -3.92 1.11
CA PHE A 78 8.10 -5.04 1.86
C PHE A 78 7.17 -6.23 1.70
N MET A 79 7.73 -7.36 1.28
CA MET A 79 6.99 -8.61 1.14
C MET A 79 7.63 -9.72 1.97
N TYR A 80 6.80 -10.46 2.68
CA TYR A 80 7.16 -11.72 3.33
C TYR A 80 6.41 -12.88 2.70
N ARG A 81 7.15 -13.89 2.23
CA ARG A 81 6.59 -15.11 1.63
C ARG A 81 7.00 -16.35 2.42
N ARG A 82 6.04 -17.13 2.83
CA ARG A 82 6.25 -18.48 3.42
C ARG A 82 6.55 -19.49 2.32
N ASN A 83 7.19 -20.61 2.69
CA ASN A 83 7.45 -21.71 1.75
C ASN A 83 6.16 -22.34 1.18
N SER A 84 5.05 -22.22 1.88
CA SER A 84 3.71 -22.64 1.39
C SER A 84 3.16 -21.77 0.28
N GLY A 85 3.82 -20.64 -0.04
CA GLY A 85 3.35 -19.63 -0.98
C GLY A 85 2.51 -18.53 -0.35
N PHE A 86 2.07 -18.65 0.91
CA PHE A 86 1.37 -17.56 1.59
C PHE A 86 2.26 -16.33 1.71
N THR A 87 1.71 -15.18 1.40
CA THR A 87 2.45 -13.93 1.28
C THR A 87 1.74 -12.79 1.99
N VAL A 88 2.54 -11.89 2.57
CA VAL A 88 2.08 -10.67 3.23
C VAL A 88 2.86 -9.51 2.64
N TRP A 89 2.16 -8.41 2.30
CA TRP A 89 2.76 -7.18 1.80
C TRP A 89 2.48 -6.02 2.72
N PHE A 90 3.49 -5.16 2.81
CA PHE A 90 3.39 -3.82 3.39
C PHE A 90 4.00 -2.85 2.40
N ASN A 91 3.17 -2.02 1.80
CA ASN A 91 3.60 -0.95 0.92
C ASN A 91 3.45 0.39 1.63
N ASN A 92 4.43 1.27 1.42
CA ASN A 92 4.37 2.65 1.87
C ASN A 92 4.99 3.54 0.80
N ALA A 93 4.24 4.49 0.29
CA ALA A 93 4.71 5.41 -0.72
C ALA A 93 4.24 6.84 -0.46
N LEU A 94 5.09 7.79 -0.83
CA LEU A 94 4.73 9.19 -0.94
C LEU A 94 3.95 9.40 -2.23
N ILE A 95 2.97 10.29 -2.18
CA ILE A 95 2.12 10.71 -3.28
C ILE A 95 2.51 12.13 -3.65
N LEU A 96 2.78 12.39 -4.93
CA LEU A 96 3.05 13.71 -5.48
C LEU A 96 2.23 13.87 -6.75
N GLY A 97 1.27 14.76 -6.76
CA GLY A 97 0.39 14.84 -7.93
C GLY A 97 -0.54 16.04 -7.96
N ASN A 98 -1.59 15.89 -8.75
CA ASN A 98 -2.64 16.89 -8.90
C ASN A 98 -4.02 16.25 -8.73
N ALA A 99 -4.91 16.93 -8.06
CA ALA A 99 -6.32 16.60 -8.00
C ALA A 99 -7.13 17.59 -8.84
N ILE A 100 -8.14 17.07 -9.55
CA ILE A 100 -9.15 17.85 -10.24
C ILE A 100 -10.50 17.47 -9.64
N TYR A 101 -11.23 18.46 -9.18
CA TYR A 101 -12.52 18.25 -8.55
C TYR A 101 -13.51 19.32 -8.98
N THR A 102 -14.79 18.98 -8.86
CA THR A 102 -15.89 19.91 -9.12
C THR A 102 -16.54 20.25 -7.80
N THR A 103 -16.61 21.52 -7.49
CA THR A 103 -17.33 22.05 -6.32
C THR A 103 -18.62 22.67 -6.79
N ARG A 104 -19.74 22.21 -6.25
CA ARG A 104 -21.03 22.84 -6.46
C ARG A 104 -21.20 23.97 -5.46
N ILE A 105 -21.40 25.18 -5.98
CA ILE A 105 -21.72 26.35 -5.16
C ILE A 105 -23.23 26.56 -5.22
N TYR A 106 -23.88 26.51 -4.06
CA TYR A 106 -25.29 26.77 -3.93
C TYR A 106 -25.51 28.30 -3.84
N GLY A 107 -25.95 28.89 -4.92
CA GLY A 107 -26.31 30.31 -4.96
C GLY A 107 -27.78 30.54 -4.58
N TYR A 108 -28.12 31.75 -4.18
CA TYR A 108 -29.50 32.09 -3.82
C TYR A 108 -30.47 31.98 -4.99
N TYR A 109 -29.98 32.14 -6.24
CA TYR A 109 -30.80 32.07 -7.47
C TYR A 109 -30.40 30.93 -8.40
N TYR A 110 -29.12 30.51 -8.40
CA TYR A 110 -28.60 29.47 -9.31
C TYR A 110 -27.49 28.69 -8.64
N ASP A 111 -27.51 27.38 -8.80
CA ASP A 111 -26.41 26.50 -8.49
C ASP A 111 -25.43 26.48 -9.67
N TYR A 112 -24.15 26.53 -9.40
CA TYR A 112 -23.14 26.39 -10.44
C TYR A 112 -21.96 25.53 -9.96
N ASP A 113 -21.43 24.80 -10.93
CA ASP A 113 -20.29 23.93 -10.67
C ASP A 113 -19.00 24.66 -11.07
N ILE A 114 -18.07 24.77 -10.13
CA ILE A 114 -16.70 25.25 -10.39
C ILE A 114 -15.80 24.04 -10.47
N ARG A 115 -15.11 23.93 -11.60
CA ARG A 115 -13.99 22.98 -11.74
C ARG A 115 -12.74 23.65 -11.21
N ASP A 116 -12.18 23.05 -10.17
CA ASP A 116 -10.97 23.51 -9.52
C ASP A 116 -9.91 22.39 -9.53
N GLY A 117 -8.68 22.73 -9.27
CA GLY A 117 -7.61 21.75 -9.22
C GLY A 117 -6.39 22.31 -8.51
N GLY A 118 -5.62 21.43 -7.92
CA GLY A 118 -4.44 21.82 -7.17
C GLY A 118 -3.45 20.69 -6.97
N PHE A 119 -2.29 21.06 -6.48
CA PHE A 119 -1.25 20.13 -6.13
C PHE A 119 -1.64 19.31 -4.90
N VAL A 120 -1.33 18.01 -4.95
CA VAL A 120 -1.53 17.06 -3.84
C VAL A 120 -0.20 16.46 -3.45
N PHE A 121 0.11 16.54 -2.17
CA PHE A 121 1.21 15.84 -1.53
C PHE A 121 0.64 14.92 -0.45
N GLY A 122 1.12 13.69 -0.37
CA GLY A 122 0.55 12.78 0.61
C GLY A 122 1.28 11.46 0.73
N TRP A 123 0.54 10.50 1.22
CA TRP A 123 1.02 9.16 1.49
C TRP A 123 -0.05 8.13 1.13
N THR A 124 0.39 6.99 0.60
CA THR A 124 -0.44 5.78 0.41
C THR A 124 0.21 4.60 1.09
N GLY A 125 -0.61 3.72 1.65
CA GLY A 125 -0.18 2.48 2.29
C GLY A 125 -1.08 1.32 1.93
N GLU A 126 -0.47 0.14 1.79
CA GLU A 126 -1.18 -1.10 1.53
C GLU A 126 -0.78 -2.17 2.55
N PHE A 127 -1.76 -2.91 3.04
CA PHE A 127 -1.57 -4.14 3.79
C PHE A 127 -2.36 -5.25 3.13
N LEU A 128 -1.67 -6.22 2.52
CA LEU A 128 -2.29 -7.24 1.71
C LEU A 128 -1.85 -8.64 2.15
N LEU A 129 -2.73 -9.58 2.00
CA LEU A 129 -2.50 -11.01 2.19
C LEU A 129 -2.76 -11.73 0.88
N GLY A 130 -1.99 -12.78 0.60
CA GLY A 130 -2.20 -13.50 -0.64
C GLY A 130 -1.31 -14.71 -0.84
N TYR A 131 -1.03 -14.98 -2.10
CA TYR A 131 -0.31 -16.16 -2.53
C TYR A 131 0.73 -15.83 -3.61
N SER A 132 1.86 -16.51 -3.52
CA SER A 132 3.00 -16.37 -4.42
C SER A 132 3.35 -17.71 -5.05
N LYS A 133 3.57 -17.71 -6.37
CA LYS A 133 4.06 -18.85 -7.13
C LYS A 133 5.35 -18.48 -7.86
N THR A 134 6.34 -19.35 -7.76
CA THR A 134 7.62 -19.17 -8.47
C THR A 134 7.78 -20.23 -9.55
N ALA A 135 8.22 -19.83 -10.72
CA ALA A 135 8.55 -20.66 -11.85
C ALA A 135 9.94 -20.27 -12.40
N GLY A 136 10.98 -20.98 -11.96
CA GLY A 136 12.37 -20.64 -12.29
C GLY A 136 12.79 -19.29 -11.74
N ARG A 137 13.08 -18.34 -12.64
CA ARG A 137 13.43 -16.95 -12.29
C ARG A 137 12.22 -16.03 -12.15
N HIS A 138 11.03 -16.50 -12.44
CA HIS A 138 9.81 -15.73 -12.46
C HIS A 138 9.01 -15.98 -11.19
N GLN A 139 8.46 -14.93 -10.64
CA GLN A 139 7.57 -14.96 -9.50
C GLN A 139 6.29 -14.21 -9.83
N PHE A 140 5.16 -14.79 -9.49
CA PHE A 140 3.82 -14.25 -9.67
C PHE A 140 3.14 -14.22 -8.33
N ASP A 141 2.67 -13.06 -7.94
CA ASP A 141 2.07 -12.83 -6.64
C ASP A 141 0.68 -12.24 -6.81
N PHE A 142 -0.29 -12.75 -6.05
CA PHE A 142 -1.66 -12.26 -6.00
C PHE A 142 -2.03 -11.97 -4.56
N GLY A 143 -2.56 -10.81 -4.29
CA GLY A 143 -2.96 -10.40 -2.96
C GLY A 143 -4.24 -9.58 -2.95
N ALA A 144 -4.86 -9.56 -1.77
CA ALA A 144 -6.00 -8.70 -1.48
C ALA A 144 -5.91 -8.21 -0.04
N GLY A 145 -6.45 -7.03 0.24
CA GLY A 145 -6.44 -6.47 1.58
C GLY A 145 -6.84 -5.01 1.62
N LEU A 146 -6.20 -4.24 2.46
CA LEU A 146 -6.54 -2.85 2.72
C LEU A 146 -5.53 -1.92 2.04
N GLN A 147 -6.07 -0.87 1.42
CA GLN A 147 -5.32 0.28 0.92
C GLN A 147 -5.85 1.53 1.60
N THR A 148 -4.95 2.43 1.96
CA THR A 148 -5.29 3.74 2.49
C THR A 148 -4.44 4.79 1.83
N ALA A 149 -5.01 5.96 1.60
CA ALA A 149 -4.28 7.12 1.13
C ALA A 149 -4.70 8.36 1.90
N PHE A 150 -3.78 9.28 2.00
CA PHE A 150 -3.96 10.52 2.72
C PHE A 150 -3.17 11.62 2.01
N GLY A 151 -3.84 12.68 1.63
CA GLY A 151 -3.23 13.76 0.86
C GLY A 151 -3.58 15.14 1.38
N PHE A 152 -2.63 16.04 1.24
CA PHE A 152 -2.78 17.46 1.49
C PHE A 152 -2.53 18.23 0.20
N GLY A 153 -3.27 19.29 -0.03
CA GLY A 153 -3.09 20.16 -1.18
C GLY A 153 -3.65 21.54 -0.93
N ASP A 154 -3.53 22.42 -1.92
CA ASP A 154 -3.92 23.84 -1.80
C ASP A 154 -5.38 24.03 -1.40
N ALA A 155 -6.21 23.02 -1.56
CA ALA A 155 -7.63 23.03 -1.16
C ALA A 155 -8.14 21.67 -0.63
N LEU A 156 -7.30 20.65 -0.41
CA LEU A 156 -7.78 19.29 -0.28
C LEU A 156 -7.05 18.47 0.79
N LEU A 157 -7.84 18.04 1.77
CA LEU A 157 -7.54 16.85 2.54
C LEU A 157 -8.26 15.70 1.81
N ALA A 158 -7.51 14.80 1.17
CA ALA A 158 -8.06 13.56 0.64
C ALA A 158 -7.73 12.43 1.62
N GLU A 159 -8.77 11.79 2.11
CA GLU A 159 -8.67 10.55 2.88
C GLU A 159 -9.34 9.45 2.06
N PHE A 160 -8.70 8.31 1.98
CA PHE A 160 -9.21 7.17 1.24
C PHE A 160 -8.91 5.88 1.99
N ALA A 161 -9.92 5.02 2.10
CA ALA A 161 -9.79 3.66 2.60
C ALA A 161 -10.51 2.70 1.67
N ALA A 162 -9.82 1.68 1.21
CA ALA A 162 -10.32 0.75 0.22
C ALA A 162 -9.97 -0.69 0.55
N PHE A 163 -10.75 -1.60 -0.04
CA PHE A 163 -10.33 -2.97 -0.27
C PHE A 163 -9.63 -3.04 -1.63
N ALA A 164 -8.41 -3.57 -1.65
CA ALA A 164 -7.57 -3.58 -2.83
C ALA A 164 -7.19 -5.00 -3.24
N PHE A 165 -7.05 -5.17 -4.55
CA PHE A 165 -6.48 -6.34 -5.19
C PHE A 165 -5.14 -5.96 -5.80
N ARG A 166 -4.16 -6.88 -5.69
CA ARG A 166 -2.82 -6.66 -6.18
C ARG A 166 -2.34 -7.86 -6.98
N PHE A 167 -1.66 -7.57 -8.07
CA PHE A 167 -0.90 -8.52 -8.87
C PHE A 167 0.53 -8.01 -9.03
N ASP A 168 1.51 -8.86 -8.69
CA ASP A 168 2.92 -8.60 -8.91
C ASP A 168 3.53 -9.63 -9.83
N TYR A 169 4.44 -9.16 -10.66
CA TYR A 169 5.35 -10.00 -11.42
C TYR A 169 6.79 -9.58 -11.13
N ALA A 170 7.63 -10.53 -10.74
CA ALA A 170 9.05 -10.28 -10.55
C ALA A 170 9.90 -11.25 -11.38
N CYS A 171 10.99 -10.75 -11.93
CA CYS A 171 12.00 -11.53 -12.65
C CYS A 171 13.35 -11.38 -11.97
N PHE A 172 13.93 -12.48 -11.46
CA PHE A 172 15.18 -12.49 -10.72
C PHE A 172 16.36 -12.81 -11.66
N PHE A 173 17.39 -11.96 -11.64
CA PHE A 173 18.60 -12.13 -12.47
C PHE A 173 19.56 -13.14 -11.85
N ASN A 174 19.72 -13.13 -10.51
CA ASN A 174 20.73 -13.94 -9.80
C ASN A 174 20.18 -14.60 -8.53
N GLY A 175 18.89 -14.83 -8.44
CA GLY A 175 18.24 -15.43 -7.25
C GLY A 175 18.10 -14.51 -6.04
N LYS A 176 18.78 -13.36 -6.00
CA LYS A 176 18.70 -12.36 -4.93
C LYS A 176 18.19 -11.01 -5.39
N VAL A 177 18.50 -10.64 -6.64
CA VAL A 177 18.13 -9.35 -7.20
C VAL A 177 17.32 -9.55 -8.48
N GLY A 178 16.28 -8.79 -8.63
CA GLY A 178 15.40 -8.81 -9.78
C GLY A 178 14.77 -7.45 -10.03
N ILE A 179 13.81 -7.45 -10.94
CA ILE A 179 12.93 -6.32 -11.21
C ILE A 179 11.50 -6.78 -11.03
N THR A 180 10.66 -5.93 -10.49
CA THR A 180 9.23 -6.21 -10.32
C THR A 180 8.36 -5.14 -10.94
N ALA A 181 7.20 -5.57 -11.41
CA ALA A 181 6.09 -4.73 -11.82
C ALA A 181 4.85 -5.14 -11.04
N CYS A 182 4.14 -4.16 -10.53
CA CYS A 182 2.96 -4.35 -9.70
C CYS A 182 1.79 -3.52 -10.22
N ILE A 183 0.61 -4.10 -10.18
CA ILE A 183 -0.66 -3.41 -10.41
C ILE A 183 -1.50 -3.61 -9.17
N THR A 184 -2.06 -2.51 -8.65
CA THR A 184 -3.04 -2.54 -7.56
C THR A 184 -4.31 -1.83 -8.01
N ASP A 185 -5.46 -2.40 -7.71
CA ASP A 185 -6.77 -1.81 -7.94
C ASP A 185 -7.58 -1.87 -6.65
N GLY A 186 -7.94 -0.72 -6.11
CA GLY A 186 -8.65 -0.55 -4.86
C GLY A 186 -9.99 0.14 -5.06
N LEU A 187 -11.03 -0.43 -4.46
CA LEU A 187 -12.36 0.18 -4.42
C LEU A 187 -12.71 0.49 -2.97
N GLY A 188 -13.02 1.73 -2.70
CA GLY A 188 -13.27 2.17 -1.34
C GLY A 188 -14.05 3.46 -1.24
N TYR A 189 -13.91 4.09 -0.10
CA TYR A 189 -14.61 5.31 0.24
C TYR A 189 -13.61 6.36 0.72
N GLY A 190 -13.79 7.57 0.27
CA GLY A 190 -12.87 8.65 0.63
C GLY A 190 -13.39 10.02 0.24
N VAL A 191 -12.53 11.01 0.40
CA VAL A 191 -12.84 12.41 0.14
C VAL A 191 -11.85 12.97 -0.87
N ILE A 192 -12.34 13.42 -2.03
CA ILE A 192 -11.60 14.28 -2.94
C ILE A 192 -12.40 15.56 -3.08
N GLY A 193 -11.85 16.67 -2.55
CA GLY A 193 -12.61 17.89 -2.37
C GLY A 193 -13.39 17.90 -1.05
N SER A 194 -14.60 18.42 -1.08
CA SER A 194 -15.40 18.63 0.13
C SER A 194 -16.37 17.50 0.44
N TYR A 195 -16.54 16.56 -0.46
CA TYR A 195 -17.58 15.54 -0.34
C TYR A 195 -17.01 14.13 -0.37
N PRO A 196 -17.47 13.27 0.57
CA PRO A 196 -17.13 11.87 0.56
C PRO A 196 -17.86 11.14 -0.58
N ASP A 197 -17.17 10.19 -1.21
CA ASP A 197 -17.72 9.37 -2.29
C ASP A 197 -16.98 8.04 -2.43
N PHE A 198 -17.51 7.15 -3.28
CA PHE A 198 -16.79 5.99 -3.72
C PHE A 198 -15.62 6.38 -4.61
N ILE A 199 -14.46 5.80 -4.33
CA ILE A 199 -13.21 6.06 -5.06
C ILE A 199 -12.68 4.73 -5.57
N ASN A 200 -12.34 4.69 -6.84
CA ASN A 200 -11.49 3.64 -7.40
C ASN A 200 -10.06 4.18 -7.47
N ALA A 201 -9.11 3.46 -6.86
CA ALA A 201 -7.70 3.79 -6.88
C ALA A 201 -6.94 2.72 -7.67
N PHE A 202 -6.44 3.09 -8.83
CA PHE A 202 -5.64 2.22 -9.68
C PHE A 202 -4.19 2.67 -9.67
N SER A 203 -3.24 1.74 -9.41
CA SER A 203 -1.82 2.05 -9.42
C SER A 203 -1.00 1.05 -10.23
N ILE A 204 0.07 1.56 -10.83
CA ILE A 204 1.13 0.78 -11.47
C ILE A 204 2.44 1.18 -10.81
N LYS A 205 3.21 0.19 -10.36
CA LYS A 205 4.47 0.39 -9.65
C LYS A 205 5.56 -0.48 -10.25
N LEU A 206 6.77 0.03 -10.28
CA LEU A 206 7.95 -0.65 -10.80
C LEU A 206 9.11 -0.46 -9.81
N GLY A 207 10.01 -1.45 -9.74
CA GLY A 207 11.20 -1.30 -8.93
C GLY A 207 12.17 -2.48 -8.97
N PRO A 208 13.40 -2.28 -8.51
CA PRO A 208 14.31 -3.37 -8.23
C PRO A 208 13.82 -4.14 -7.00
N VAL A 209 13.78 -5.46 -7.05
CA VAL A 209 13.43 -6.32 -5.92
C VAL A 209 14.67 -7.01 -5.37
N PHE A 210 14.83 -6.94 -4.07
CA PHE A 210 15.94 -7.55 -3.32
C PHE A 210 15.39 -8.63 -2.40
N LYS A 211 15.90 -9.86 -2.53
CA LYS A 211 15.64 -10.95 -1.60
C LYS A 211 16.66 -10.87 -0.46
N LEU A 212 16.15 -10.65 0.76
CA LEU A 212 16.92 -10.50 1.99
C LEU A 212 17.24 -11.83 2.68
#